data_6161b942eae3b7347c4ed2c22c55f3f7
#
_entry.id   6161b942eae3b7347c4ed2c22c55f3f7
#
_cell.length_a   1.000
_cell.length_b   1.000
_cell.length_c   1.000
_cell.angle_alpha   90.00
_cell.angle_beta   90.00
_cell.angle_gamma   90.00
#
_symmetry.space_group_name_H-M   'P 1'
#
loop_
_entity.id
_entity.type
_entity.pdbx_description
1 polymer ?
#
loop_
_entity_poly.entity_id
_entity_poly.type
_entity_poly.pdbx_seq_one_letter_code
_entity_poly.pdbx_strand_id
1 'polypeptide(L)'
;MLLISNVSVVVLTKNNQNTIEKTLNSLLDFEDVVVYDNGSTDETMNIVKKFPNVNLVQGEFKGFGWTKNKAASYSKNGWIMIIDSDEVVNRDLLEYLKNKNLKDDTVYRLNSNGYYKDIQVRYSGWTLTVKRLYNKKVTSFNNNDKVHEHVLSEGLKEEVLEGSINHYSYHSISEFIIKADRYSTLFATNNVGKKSSSPTKAFFNGMYSFFRTYILKQGFRDGYVGLIIAFSHAVTNFYKYIKLYELNKELKK
;
A
#
# COMPACT_ATOMS: atom_id res chain seq x y z
N MET A 1 -21.47 0.56 -21.93
CA MET A 1 -20.05 0.41 -21.56
C MET A 1 -19.90 -1.03 -21.05
N LEU A 2 -18.89 -1.79 -21.50
CA LEU A 2 -18.72 -3.19 -21.07
C LEU A 2 -18.19 -3.16 -19.63
N LEU A 3 -18.94 -3.75 -18.69
CA LEU A 3 -18.56 -3.83 -17.29
C LEU A 3 -17.63 -5.03 -17.04
N ILE A 4 -16.76 -4.94 -16.03
CA ILE A 4 -15.93 -6.03 -15.56
C ILE A 4 -16.75 -6.82 -14.52
N SER A 5 -17.29 -7.96 -14.93
CA SER A 5 -18.23 -8.76 -14.13
C SER A 5 -17.58 -9.98 -13.44
N ASN A 6 -16.37 -10.37 -13.86
CA ASN A 6 -15.67 -11.55 -13.38
C ASN A 6 -14.65 -11.27 -12.26
N VAL A 7 -14.39 -10.00 -11.95
CA VAL A 7 -13.47 -9.56 -10.90
C VAL A 7 -14.23 -8.71 -9.89
N SER A 8 -14.10 -9.02 -8.61
CA SER A 8 -14.54 -8.16 -7.51
C SER A 8 -13.36 -7.32 -7.01
N VAL A 9 -13.60 -6.05 -6.75
CA VAL A 9 -12.60 -5.18 -6.13
C VAL A 9 -12.87 -5.10 -4.64
N VAL A 10 -11.80 -5.15 -3.84
CA VAL A 10 -11.88 -4.99 -2.37
C VAL A 10 -11.04 -3.80 -1.96
N VAL A 11 -11.66 -2.88 -1.23
CA VAL A 11 -11.03 -1.66 -0.70
C VAL A 11 -11.16 -1.66 0.82
N LEU A 12 -10.02 -1.59 1.53
CA LEU A 12 -10.03 -1.33 2.98
C LEU A 12 -9.97 0.18 3.21
N THR A 13 -10.77 0.67 4.15
CA THR A 13 -10.79 2.10 4.47
C THR A 13 -10.93 2.39 5.96
N LYS A 14 -10.33 3.51 6.39
CA LYS A 14 -10.57 4.13 7.69
C LYS A 14 -10.15 5.60 7.62
N ASN A 15 -11.10 6.53 7.76
CA ASN A 15 -10.86 7.98 7.75
C ASN A 15 -10.12 8.44 6.48
N ASN A 16 -10.70 8.14 5.31
CA ASN A 16 -10.13 8.47 4.00
C ASN A 16 -11.04 9.37 3.17
N GLN A 17 -11.78 10.29 3.81
CA GLN A 17 -12.70 11.20 3.12
C GLN A 17 -12.07 12.00 1.98
N ASN A 18 -10.75 12.25 2.03
CA ASN A 18 -10.03 13.05 1.05
C ASN A 18 -9.64 12.25 -0.22
N THR A 19 -9.65 10.93 -0.18
CA THR A 19 -9.12 10.08 -1.28
C THR A 19 -10.13 9.07 -1.80
N ILE A 20 -11.02 8.57 -0.94
CA ILE A 20 -11.93 7.46 -1.25
C ILE A 20 -12.83 7.74 -2.46
N GLU A 21 -13.31 8.98 -2.65
CA GLU A 21 -14.15 9.34 -3.79
C GLU A 21 -13.41 9.15 -5.12
N LYS A 22 -12.15 9.60 -5.19
CA LYS A 22 -11.31 9.44 -6.39
C LYS A 22 -11.02 7.98 -6.68
N THR A 23 -10.76 7.17 -5.62
CA THR A 23 -10.58 5.73 -5.74
C THR A 23 -11.84 5.07 -6.31
N LEU A 24 -13.01 5.30 -5.71
CA LEU A 24 -14.27 4.66 -6.13
C LEU A 24 -14.72 5.10 -7.53
N ASN A 25 -14.48 6.36 -7.92
CA ASN A 25 -14.73 6.81 -9.29
C ASN A 25 -13.93 6.01 -10.33
N SER A 26 -12.72 5.57 -10.01
CA SER A 26 -11.91 4.73 -10.90
C SER A 26 -12.39 3.28 -10.98
N LEU A 27 -13.32 2.88 -10.11
CA LEU A 27 -13.85 1.51 -10.01
C LEU A 27 -15.27 1.37 -10.56
N LEU A 28 -15.83 2.40 -11.19
CA LEU A 28 -17.20 2.37 -11.73
C LEU A 28 -17.40 1.32 -12.85
N ASP A 29 -16.32 0.89 -13.50
CA ASP A 29 -16.38 -0.17 -14.52
C ASP A 29 -16.50 -1.59 -13.93
N PHE A 30 -16.37 -1.77 -12.60
CA PHE A 30 -16.56 -3.05 -11.93
C PHE A 30 -18.00 -3.20 -11.42
N GLU A 31 -18.57 -4.39 -11.61
CA GLU A 31 -19.93 -4.71 -11.13
C GLU A 31 -19.99 -4.97 -9.61
N ASP A 32 -18.87 -5.34 -9.00
CA ASP A 32 -18.79 -5.71 -7.59
C ASP A 32 -17.57 -5.08 -6.91
N VAL A 33 -17.83 -4.11 -6.06
CA VAL A 33 -16.82 -3.43 -5.24
C VAL A 33 -17.20 -3.59 -3.78
N VAL A 34 -16.37 -4.24 -2.99
CA VAL A 34 -16.53 -4.34 -1.52
C VAL A 34 -15.67 -3.29 -0.85
N VAL A 35 -16.29 -2.35 -0.15
CA VAL A 35 -15.60 -1.41 0.74
C VAL A 35 -15.76 -1.91 2.16
N TYR A 36 -14.63 -2.25 2.79
CA TYR A 36 -14.60 -2.71 4.17
C TYR A 36 -14.08 -1.59 5.08
N ASP A 37 -14.99 -1.01 5.84
CA ASP A 37 -14.70 0.11 6.75
C ASP A 37 -14.31 -0.38 8.14
N ASN A 38 -13.15 0.06 8.62
CA ASN A 38 -12.60 -0.29 9.92
C ASN A 38 -12.91 0.76 11.02
N GLY A 39 -14.09 1.36 10.96
CA GLY A 39 -14.57 2.33 11.95
C GLY A 39 -14.13 3.75 11.61
N SER A 40 -14.52 4.25 10.44
CA SER A 40 -14.39 5.66 10.07
C SER A 40 -15.32 6.54 10.90
N THR A 41 -14.81 7.72 11.27
CA THR A 41 -15.51 8.75 12.05
C THR A 41 -15.65 10.07 11.30
N ASP A 42 -15.12 10.13 10.09
CA ASP A 42 -15.21 11.25 9.14
C ASP A 42 -16.28 10.98 8.07
N GLU A 43 -16.31 11.79 6.99
CA GLU A 43 -17.29 11.67 5.91
C GLU A 43 -17.07 10.45 4.98
N THR A 44 -16.07 9.60 5.22
CA THR A 44 -15.74 8.44 4.37
C THR A 44 -16.96 7.60 4.04
N MET A 45 -17.76 7.22 5.04
CA MET A 45 -18.92 6.36 4.84
C MET A 45 -20.05 7.02 4.06
N ASN A 46 -20.26 8.33 4.26
CA ASN A 46 -21.27 9.08 3.53
C ASN A 46 -20.90 9.22 2.05
N ILE A 47 -19.61 9.33 1.75
CA ILE A 47 -19.09 9.31 0.37
C ILE A 47 -19.32 7.94 -0.27
N VAL A 48 -18.91 6.86 0.41
CA VAL A 48 -19.01 5.48 -0.11
C VAL A 48 -20.42 5.09 -0.47
N LYS A 49 -21.42 5.48 0.32
CA LYS A 49 -22.84 5.18 0.09
C LYS A 49 -23.41 5.76 -1.21
N LYS A 50 -22.72 6.72 -1.85
CA LYS A 50 -23.17 7.31 -3.13
C LYS A 50 -22.88 6.42 -4.34
N PHE A 51 -22.07 5.36 -4.19
CA PHE A 51 -21.63 4.50 -5.28
C PHE A 51 -22.53 3.24 -5.40
N PRO A 52 -23.28 3.08 -6.50
CA PRO A 52 -24.29 2.03 -6.61
C PRO A 52 -23.70 0.62 -6.78
N ASN A 53 -22.44 0.51 -7.24
CA ASN A 53 -21.72 -0.76 -7.40
C ASN A 53 -20.97 -1.18 -6.13
N VAL A 54 -21.10 -0.44 -5.02
CA VAL A 54 -20.39 -0.69 -3.78
C VAL A 54 -21.24 -1.44 -2.77
N ASN A 55 -20.71 -2.54 -2.25
CA ASN A 55 -21.16 -3.21 -1.05
C ASN A 55 -20.33 -2.70 0.15
N LEU A 56 -20.92 -1.84 0.98
CA LEU A 56 -20.27 -1.28 2.18
C LEU A 56 -20.44 -2.23 3.37
N VAL A 57 -19.33 -2.71 3.89
CA VAL A 57 -19.26 -3.60 5.05
C VAL A 57 -18.47 -2.91 6.16
N GLN A 58 -18.97 -2.94 7.39
CA GLN A 58 -18.25 -2.48 8.57
C GLN A 58 -17.71 -3.65 9.38
N GLY A 59 -16.50 -3.51 9.90
CA GLY A 59 -15.91 -4.56 10.73
C GLY A 59 -14.59 -4.20 11.38
N GLU A 60 -14.12 -5.11 12.24
CA GLU A 60 -12.90 -4.94 13.00
C GLU A 60 -11.65 -5.04 12.13
N PHE A 61 -10.61 -4.30 12.50
CA PHE A 61 -9.27 -4.47 11.95
C PHE A 61 -8.45 -5.45 12.81
N LYS A 62 -8.10 -6.61 12.25
CA LYS A 62 -7.25 -7.65 12.91
C LYS A 62 -5.91 -7.84 12.21
N GLY A 63 -5.36 -6.78 11.61
CA GLY A 63 -4.18 -6.82 10.74
C GLY A 63 -4.58 -6.88 9.26
N PHE A 64 -3.70 -6.39 8.40
CA PHE A 64 -4.04 -6.19 6.99
C PHE A 64 -4.39 -7.49 6.25
N GLY A 65 -3.60 -8.56 6.41
CA GLY A 65 -3.86 -9.83 5.72
C GLY A 65 -5.21 -10.44 6.08
N TRP A 66 -5.48 -10.57 7.39
CA TRP A 66 -6.77 -11.09 7.87
C TRP A 66 -7.94 -10.23 7.41
N THR A 67 -7.80 -8.90 7.51
CA THR A 67 -8.88 -7.97 7.13
C THR A 67 -9.16 -7.99 5.63
N LYS A 68 -8.11 -8.08 4.78
CA LYS A 68 -8.26 -8.23 3.32
C LYS A 68 -8.98 -9.55 2.97
N ASN A 69 -8.62 -10.66 3.62
CA ASN A 69 -9.29 -11.95 3.42
C ASN A 69 -10.76 -11.91 3.90
N LYS A 70 -11.02 -11.28 5.04
CA LYS A 70 -12.37 -11.11 5.55
C LYS A 70 -13.22 -10.24 4.59
N ALA A 71 -12.67 -9.14 4.11
CA ALA A 71 -13.34 -8.28 3.13
C ALA A 71 -13.62 -9.03 1.81
N ALA A 72 -12.65 -9.81 1.31
CA ALA A 72 -12.82 -10.63 0.12
C ALA A 72 -13.91 -11.71 0.27
N SER A 73 -14.25 -12.13 1.49
CA SER A 73 -15.35 -13.08 1.71
C SER A 73 -16.73 -12.51 1.38
N TYR A 74 -16.89 -11.20 1.33
CA TYR A 74 -18.15 -10.52 0.95
C TYR A 74 -18.28 -10.27 -0.55
N SER A 75 -17.26 -10.55 -1.34
CA SER A 75 -17.27 -10.37 -2.80
C SER A 75 -18.02 -11.50 -3.51
N LYS A 76 -18.69 -11.16 -4.63
CA LYS A 76 -19.46 -12.10 -5.45
C LYS A 76 -18.57 -13.05 -6.26
N ASN A 77 -17.45 -12.54 -6.78
CA ASN A 77 -16.56 -13.29 -7.68
C ASN A 77 -15.47 -14.09 -6.96
N GLY A 78 -14.89 -15.07 -7.66
CA GLY A 78 -13.69 -15.79 -7.24
C GLY A 78 -12.43 -14.95 -7.40
N TRP A 79 -12.35 -14.14 -8.44
CA TRP A 79 -11.24 -13.23 -8.70
C TRP A 79 -11.37 -11.96 -7.87
N ILE A 80 -10.33 -11.67 -7.09
CA ILE A 80 -10.29 -10.53 -6.17
C ILE A 80 -9.14 -9.62 -6.55
N MET A 81 -9.44 -8.34 -6.77
CA MET A 81 -8.45 -7.29 -6.91
C MET A 81 -8.46 -6.40 -5.65
N ILE A 82 -7.33 -6.28 -4.98
CA ILE A 82 -7.18 -5.41 -3.82
C ILE A 82 -6.68 -4.04 -4.29
N ILE A 83 -7.40 -2.99 -3.89
CA ILE A 83 -7.05 -1.58 -4.12
C ILE A 83 -7.08 -0.86 -2.77
N ASP A 84 -6.05 -0.09 -2.46
CA ASP A 84 -6.03 0.71 -1.24
C ASP A 84 -6.87 2.00 -1.45
N SER A 85 -7.41 2.57 -0.37
CA SER A 85 -8.36 3.70 -0.43
C SER A 85 -7.75 5.04 -0.89
N ASP A 86 -6.46 5.04 -1.21
CA ASP A 86 -5.69 6.13 -1.80
C ASP A 86 -5.06 5.74 -3.15
N GLU A 87 -5.56 4.65 -3.76
CA GLU A 87 -5.13 4.18 -5.08
C GLU A 87 -6.24 4.42 -6.13
N VAL A 88 -5.83 4.72 -7.35
CA VAL A 88 -6.70 4.98 -8.52
C VAL A 88 -6.31 4.04 -9.65
N VAL A 89 -7.25 3.27 -10.13
CA VAL A 89 -7.05 2.37 -11.29
C VAL A 89 -7.02 3.19 -12.57
N ASN A 90 -5.96 3.04 -13.36
CA ASN A 90 -5.84 3.76 -14.62
C ASN A 90 -6.65 3.08 -15.73
N ARG A 91 -7.04 3.85 -16.73
CA ARG A 91 -7.89 3.39 -17.83
C ARG A 91 -7.27 2.27 -18.66
N ASP A 92 -5.95 2.28 -18.83
CA ASP A 92 -5.20 1.24 -19.52
C ASP A 92 -5.38 -0.14 -18.85
N LEU A 93 -5.33 -0.19 -17.51
CA LEU A 93 -5.56 -1.43 -16.76
C LEU A 93 -7.03 -1.89 -16.88
N LEU A 94 -8.00 -0.97 -16.86
CA LEU A 94 -9.42 -1.32 -17.02
C LEU A 94 -9.67 -1.95 -18.39
N GLU A 95 -9.19 -1.32 -19.47
CA GLU A 95 -9.35 -1.85 -20.84
C GLU A 95 -8.63 -3.21 -21.01
N TYR A 96 -7.48 -3.39 -20.39
CA TYR A 96 -6.79 -4.67 -20.41
C TYR A 96 -7.60 -5.76 -19.69
N LEU A 97 -8.14 -5.48 -18.49
CA LEU A 97 -8.89 -6.44 -17.70
C LEU A 97 -10.20 -6.88 -18.38
N LYS A 98 -10.87 -6.01 -19.15
CA LYS A 98 -12.09 -6.35 -19.90
C LYS A 98 -11.88 -7.50 -20.90
N ASN A 99 -10.66 -7.63 -21.42
CA ASN A 99 -10.32 -8.61 -22.46
C ASN A 99 -9.42 -9.74 -21.94
N LYS A 100 -8.95 -9.66 -20.68
CA LYS A 100 -8.02 -10.64 -20.10
C LYS A 100 -8.72 -11.91 -19.66
N ASN A 101 -8.29 -13.05 -20.18
CA ASN A 101 -8.61 -14.33 -19.61
C ASN A 101 -7.71 -14.64 -18.43
N LEU A 102 -8.25 -14.64 -17.21
CA LEU A 102 -7.52 -14.90 -15.97
C LEU A 102 -7.36 -16.41 -15.76
N LYS A 103 -6.16 -16.85 -15.34
CA LYS A 103 -5.80 -18.26 -15.15
C LYS A 103 -5.72 -18.60 -13.68
N ASP A 104 -6.39 -19.64 -13.22
CA ASP A 104 -6.48 -20.02 -11.81
C ASP A 104 -5.14 -20.35 -11.16
N ASP A 105 -4.14 -20.79 -11.93
CA ASP A 105 -2.78 -21.07 -11.46
C ASP A 105 -1.87 -19.84 -11.36
N THR A 106 -2.43 -18.64 -11.48
CA THR A 106 -1.65 -17.41 -11.61
C THR A 106 -2.10 -16.32 -10.62
N VAL A 107 -1.14 -15.71 -9.93
CA VAL A 107 -1.29 -14.47 -9.17
C VAL A 107 -0.80 -13.31 -10.03
N TYR A 108 -1.62 -12.27 -10.16
CA TYR A 108 -1.30 -11.13 -11.00
C TYR A 108 -0.78 -9.96 -10.20
N ARG A 109 0.22 -9.29 -10.78
CA ARG A 109 0.87 -8.11 -10.24
C ARG A 109 0.44 -6.89 -11.02
N LEU A 110 0.22 -5.77 -10.32
CA LEU A 110 -0.09 -4.47 -10.91
C LEU A 110 1.14 -3.56 -10.81
N ASN A 111 1.36 -2.75 -11.84
CA ASN A 111 2.30 -1.64 -11.76
C ASN A 111 1.68 -0.52 -10.93
N SER A 112 2.38 -0.07 -9.89
CA SER A 112 1.95 1.01 -9.01
C SER A 112 2.87 2.23 -9.20
N ASN A 113 2.29 3.34 -9.63
CA ASN A 113 2.95 4.61 -9.79
C ASN A 113 2.74 5.46 -8.53
N GLY A 114 3.81 5.79 -7.82
CA GLY A 114 3.73 6.62 -6.62
C GLY A 114 3.54 8.10 -6.95
N TYR A 115 2.73 8.78 -6.16
CA TYR A 115 2.46 10.21 -6.26
C TYR A 115 2.67 10.92 -4.93
N TYR A 116 3.25 12.11 -5.00
CA TYR A 116 3.18 13.11 -3.95
C TYR A 116 2.27 14.23 -4.42
N LYS A 117 1.10 14.39 -3.80
CA LYS A 117 0.02 15.22 -4.34
C LYS A 117 -0.28 14.80 -5.79
N ASP A 118 -0.15 15.72 -6.74
CA ASP A 118 -0.37 15.45 -8.17
C ASP A 118 0.94 15.22 -8.96
N ILE A 119 2.08 15.13 -8.27
CA ILE A 119 3.40 14.94 -8.89
C ILE A 119 3.77 13.46 -8.87
N GLN A 120 3.91 12.86 -10.04
CA GLN A 120 4.39 11.48 -10.18
C GLN A 120 5.86 11.37 -9.79
N VAL A 121 6.17 10.39 -8.93
CA VAL A 121 7.52 10.04 -8.50
C VAL A 121 8.00 8.83 -9.28
N ARG A 122 8.99 9.03 -10.16
CA ARG A 122 9.45 8.00 -11.08
C ARG A 122 10.75 7.31 -10.66
N TYR A 123 11.64 8.05 -9.97
CA TYR A 123 13.02 7.60 -9.73
C TYR A 123 13.31 7.28 -8.27
N SER A 124 12.68 7.92 -7.31
CA SER A 124 12.96 7.78 -5.88
C SER A 124 12.58 6.39 -5.28
N GLY A 125 12.14 5.45 -6.13
CA GLY A 125 11.79 4.08 -5.74
C GLY A 125 10.35 3.92 -5.28
N TRP A 126 9.44 4.77 -5.75
CA TRP A 126 8.00 4.68 -5.50
C TRP A 126 7.22 4.00 -6.63
N THR A 127 7.86 3.70 -7.76
CA THR A 127 7.28 2.84 -8.78
C THR A 127 7.57 1.39 -8.40
N LEU A 128 6.52 0.64 -8.14
CA LEU A 128 6.58 -0.73 -7.64
C LEU A 128 5.67 -1.63 -8.47
N THR A 129 5.92 -2.93 -8.39
CA THR A 129 5.01 -3.96 -8.90
C THR A 129 4.51 -4.77 -7.72
N VAL A 130 3.19 -4.78 -7.50
CA VAL A 130 2.55 -5.34 -6.30
C VAL A 130 1.56 -6.45 -6.66
N LYS A 131 1.51 -7.53 -5.88
CA LYS A 131 0.53 -8.62 -6.05
C LYS A 131 -0.83 -8.13 -5.57
N ARG A 132 -1.78 -7.97 -6.49
CA ARG A 132 -3.07 -7.37 -6.18
C ARG A 132 -4.28 -8.15 -6.70
N LEU A 133 -4.13 -9.01 -7.71
CA LEU A 133 -5.22 -9.76 -8.29
C LEU A 133 -4.96 -11.27 -8.17
N TYR A 134 -5.90 -11.99 -7.56
CA TYR A 134 -5.78 -13.41 -7.26
C TYR A 134 -7.16 -14.09 -7.21
N ASN A 135 -7.20 -15.42 -7.38
CA ASN A 135 -8.40 -16.21 -7.17
C ASN A 135 -8.50 -16.65 -5.70
N LYS A 136 -9.52 -16.16 -4.96
CA LYS A 136 -9.74 -16.47 -3.54
C LYS A 136 -10.07 -17.95 -3.26
N LYS A 137 -10.39 -18.74 -4.29
CA LYS A 137 -10.57 -20.20 -4.15
C LYS A 137 -9.24 -20.95 -4.15
N VAL A 138 -8.16 -20.34 -4.65
CA VAL A 138 -6.85 -20.95 -4.82
C VAL A 138 -5.86 -20.44 -3.80
N THR A 139 -5.89 -19.12 -3.50
CA THR A 139 -4.95 -18.49 -2.57
C THR A 139 -5.59 -17.36 -1.78
N SER A 140 -4.85 -16.81 -0.82
CA SER A 140 -5.28 -15.73 0.06
C SER A 140 -4.10 -14.88 0.50
N PHE A 141 -4.36 -13.81 1.22
CA PHE A 141 -3.32 -13.08 1.94
C PHE A 141 -2.77 -13.86 3.12
N ASN A 142 -1.47 -13.69 3.40
CA ASN A 142 -0.85 -14.18 4.62
C ASN A 142 -1.49 -13.52 5.86
N ASN A 143 -1.96 -14.33 6.81
CA ASN A 143 -2.57 -13.86 8.05
C ASN A 143 -1.57 -13.64 9.19
N ASN A 144 -0.36 -14.17 9.07
CA ASN A 144 0.61 -14.25 10.16
C ASN A 144 1.48 -12.99 10.30
N ASP A 145 1.64 -12.20 9.25
CA ASP A 145 2.46 -11.00 9.27
C ASP A 145 1.63 -9.75 9.56
N LYS A 146 1.93 -9.10 10.66
CA LYS A 146 1.27 -7.84 11.06
C LYS A 146 1.65 -6.64 10.19
N VAL A 147 2.76 -6.73 9.43
CA VAL A 147 3.40 -5.57 8.76
C VAL A 147 3.73 -5.80 7.29
N HIS A 148 3.87 -7.06 6.84
CA HIS A 148 4.27 -7.42 5.47
C HIS A 148 3.27 -8.39 4.86
N GLU A 149 2.01 -7.96 4.79
CA GLU A 149 0.98 -8.76 4.14
C GLU A 149 1.26 -8.88 2.62
N HIS A 150 1.13 -10.07 2.12
CA HIS A 150 1.24 -10.38 0.70
C HIS A 150 0.33 -11.54 0.32
N VAL A 151 -0.04 -11.60 -0.94
CA VAL A 151 -0.75 -12.77 -1.49
C VAL A 151 0.22 -13.94 -1.52
N LEU A 152 -0.18 -15.07 -0.92
CA LEU A 152 0.57 -16.31 -0.99
C LEU A 152 0.61 -16.78 -2.46
N SER A 153 1.81 -17.04 -2.99
CA SER A 153 1.97 -17.44 -4.38
C SER A 153 2.88 -18.67 -4.54
N GLU A 154 3.10 -19.41 -3.45
CA GLU A 154 3.89 -20.64 -3.48
C GLU A 154 3.21 -21.66 -4.38
N GLY A 155 3.94 -22.17 -5.36
CA GLY A 155 3.43 -23.10 -6.36
C GLY A 155 2.56 -22.47 -7.48
N LEU A 156 2.33 -21.15 -7.45
CA LEU A 156 1.57 -20.43 -8.46
C LEU A 156 2.50 -19.60 -9.38
N LYS A 157 2.05 -19.37 -10.60
CA LYS A 157 2.72 -18.44 -11.52
C LYS A 157 2.47 -16.99 -11.10
N GLU A 158 3.40 -16.11 -11.44
CA GLU A 158 3.23 -14.67 -11.29
C GLU A 158 3.28 -14.00 -12.66
N GLU A 159 2.29 -13.19 -12.97
CA GLU A 159 2.22 -12.41 -14.22
C GLU A 159 2.00 -10.94 -13.90
N VAL A 160 2.67 -10.04 -14.61
CA VAL A 160 2.44 -8.60 -14.50
C VAL A 160 1.39 -8.21 -15.53
N LEU A 161 0.32 -7.57 -15.07
CA LEU A 161 -0.72 -7.04 -15.97
C LEU A 161 -0.23 -5.79 -16.69
N GLU A 162 -0.72 -5.60 -17.90
CA GLU A 162 -0.57 -4.33 -18.60
C GLU A 162 -1.43 -3.26 -17.93
N GLY A 163 -0.93 -2.01 -17.96
CA GLY A 163 -1.54 -0.91 -17.26
C GLY A 163 -1.03 -0.73 -15.84
N SER A 164 -1.68 0.14 -15.10
CA SER A 164 -1.16 0.60 -13.81
C SER A 164 -2.24 1.14 -12.87
N ILE A 165 -1.86 1.29 -11.61
CA ILE A 165 -2.59 2.05 -10.60
C ILE A 165 -1.74 3.25 -10.17
N ASN A 166 -2.38 4.36 -9.78
CA ASN A 166 -1.73 5.53 -9.21
C ASN A 166 -1.98 5.56 -7.71
N HIS A 167 -0.92 5.60 -6.91
CA HIS A 167 -0.95 5.57 -5.47
C HIS A 167 -0.58 6.95 -4.89
N TYR A 168 -1.55 7.61 -4.29
CA TYR A 168 -1.42 8.96 -3.71
C TYR A 168 -1.03 8.90 -2.24
N SER A 169 0.18 8.39 -1.98
CA SER A 169 0.65 8.01 -0.63
C SER A 169 0.85 9.18 0.34
N TYR A 170 1.05 10.40 -0.19
CA TYR A 170 1.38 11.58 0.62
C TYR A 170 0.78 12.86 0.03
N HIS A 171 0.09 13.61 0.88
CA HIS A 171 -0.55 14.88 0.52
C HIS A 171 0.12 16.10 1.17
N SER A 172 1.00 15.89 2.16
CA SER A 172 1.68 16.96 2.88
C SER A 172 3.05 16.55 3.40
N ILE A 173 3.88 17.54 3.73
CA ILE A 173 5.16 17.32 4.44
C ILE A 173 4.93 16.71 5.82
N SER A 174 3.87 17.12 6.51
CA SER A 174 3.53 16.59 7.84
C SER A 174 3.34 15.08 7.84
N GLU A 175 2.78 14.50 6.77
CA GLU A 175 2.61 13.06 6.65
C GLU A 175 3.95 12.31 6.57
N PHE A 176 4.97 12.89 5.94
CA PHE A 176 6.32 12.32 5.95
C PHE A 176 6.89 12.26 7.38
N ILE A 177 6.70 13.32 8.16
CA ILE A 177 7.18 13.40 9.54
C ILE A 177 6.47 12.36 10.42
N ILE A 178 5.14 12.31 10.34
CA ILE A 178 4.31 11.36 11.10
C ILE A 178 4.67 9.92 10.75
N LYS A 179 4.80 9.60 9.45
CA LYS A 179 5.18 8.26 9.02
C LYS A 179 6.63 7.93 9.41
N ALA A 180 7.56 8.88 9.35
CA ALA A 180 8.94 8.67 9.80
C ALA A 180 9.00 8.32 11.30
N ASP A 181 8.26 9.02 12.14
CA ASP A 181 8.15 8.72 13.57
C ASP A 181 7.57 7.33 13.80
N ARG A 182 6.39 7.05 13.21
CA ARG A 182 5.69 5.76 13.35
C ARG A 182 6.57 4.58 12.92
N TYR A 183 7.16 4.63 11.72
CA TYR A 183 7.97 3.51 11.20
C TYR A 183 9.29 3.33 11.94
N SER A 184 9.90 4.43 12.39
CA SER A 184 11.13 4.33 13.18
C SER A 184 10.87 3.75 14.56
N THR A 185 9.76 4.10 15.22
CA THR A 185 9.33 3.54 16.50
C THR A 185 9.02 2.05 16.36
N LEU A 186 8.21 1.67 15.36
CA LEU A 186 7.86 0.26 15.11
C LEU A 186 9.11 -0.59 14.85
N PHE A 187 10.08 -0.07 14.06
CA PHE A 187 11.34 -0.76 13.83
C PHE A 187 12.12 -0.96 15.13
N ALA A 188 12.26 0.07 15.94
CA ALA A 188 13.01 0.01 17.20
C ALA A 188 12.38 -1.01 18.16
N THR A 189 11.07 -0.95 18.37
CA THR A 189 10.32 -1.85 19.24
C THR A 189 10.45 -3.33 18.81
N ASN A 190 10.36 -3.60 17.50
CA ASN A 190 10.44 -4.97 16.98
C ASN A 190 11.87 -5.55 17.03
N ASN A 191 12.90 -4.70 17.16
CA ASN A 191 14.31 -5.11 17.11
C ASN A 191 15.06 -4.91 18.43
N VAL A 192 14.41 -4.38 19.47
CA VAL A 192 15.02 -4.21 20.80
C VAL A 192 15.46 -5.56 21.36
N GLY A 193 16.68 -5.63 21.88
CA GLY A 193 17.31 -6.87 22.35
C GLY A 193 17.79 -7.82 21.25
N LYS A 194 17.35 -7.62 19.98
CA LYS A 194 17.69 -8.51 18.85
C LYS A 194 18.79 -7.95 17.95
N LYS A 195 18.90 -6.62 17.85
CA LYS A 195 19.90 -5.94 16.99
C LYS A 195 20.68 -4.91 17.80
N SER A 196 22.00 -4.86 17.58
CA SER A 196 22.83 -3.80 18.14
C SER A 196 22.64 -2.48 17.37
N SER A 197 22.73 -1.36 18.10
CA SER A 197 22.73 -0.03 17.52
C SER A 197 23.68 0.91 18.28
N SER A 198 24.09 2.00 17.63
CA SER A 198 24.87 3.09 18.20
C SER A 198 24.52 4.40 17.48
N PRO A 199 24.83 5.58 18.08
CA PRO A 199 24.66 6.87 17.42
C PRO A 199 25.41 6.97 16.09
N THR A 200 26.64 6.45 16.03
CA THR A 200 27.45 6.39 14.81
C THR A 200 26.76 5.55 13.72
N LYS A 201 26.27 4.36 14.10
CA LYS A 201 25.52 3.50 13.17
C LYS A 201 24.23 4.18 12.67
N ALA A 202 23.51 4.89 13.55
CA ALA A 202 22.33 5.66 13.16
C ALA A 202 22.67 6.74 12.11
N PHE A 203 23.75 7.51 12.37
CA PHE A 203 24.21 8.55 11.46
C PHE A 203 24.57 8.00 10.07
N PHE A 204 25.40 6.97 9.99
CA PHE A 204 25.81 6.40 8.69
C PHE A 204 24.64 5.73 7.95
N ASN A 205 23.69 5.10 8.64
CA ASN A 205 22.49 4.55 7.99
C ASN A 205 21.59 5.65 7.40
N GLY A 206 21.46 6.78 8.11
CA GLY A 206 20.74 7.96 7.59
C GLY A 206 21.43 8.52 6.34
N MET A 207 22.73 8.77 6.42
CA MET A 207 23.54 9.27 5.28
C MET A 207 23.47 8.34 4.07
N TYR A 208 23.67 7.05 4.28
CA TYR A 208 23.57 6.06 3.20
C TYR A 208 22.16 6.02 2.58
N SER A 209 21.12 6.14 3.40
CA SER A 209 19.73 6.15 2.92
C SER A 209 19.46 7.37 2.03
N PHE A 210 19.97 8.56 2.40
CA PHE A 210 19.92 9.74 1.54
C PHE A 210 20.62 9.50 0.22
N PHE A 211 21.89 9.10 0.27
CA PHE A 211 22.71 8.84 -0.90
C PHE A 211 22.07 7.82 -1.83
N ARG A 212 21.61 6.70 -1.27
CA ARG A 212 20.91 5.65 -2.03
C ARG A 212 19.67 6.18 -2.75
N THR A 213 18.84 6.98 -2.08
CA THR A 213 17.58 7.48 -2.67
C THR A 213 17.84 8.59 -3.66
N TYR A 214 18.65 9.57 -3.29
CA TYR A 214 18.85 10.77 -4.12
C TYR A 214 19.78 10.53 -5.28
N ILE A 215 20.88 9.78 -5.06
CA ILE A 215 21.91 9.54 -6.09
C ILE A 215 21.67 8.20 -6.80
N LEU A 216 21.75 7.07 -6.08
CA LEU A 216 21.71 5.74 -6.73
C LEU A 216 20.39 5.45 -7.43
N LYS A 217 19.25 5.84 -6.80
CA LYS A 217 17.92 5.76 -7.41
C LYS A 217 17.57 6.95 -8.29
N GLN A 218 18.50 7.88 -8.47
CA GLN A 218 18.33 9.08 -9.28
C GLN A 218 17.18 10.00 -8.81
N GLY A 219 16.90 10.02 -7.49
CA GLY A 219 15.82 10.85 -6.94
C GLY A 219 15.91 12.34 -7.28
N PHE A 220 17.13 12.84 -7.60
CA PHE A 220 17.34 14.21 -8.09
C PHE A 220 16.54 14.52 -9.37
N ARG A 221 16.18 13.50 -10.16
CA ARG A 221 15.35 13.64 -11.38
C ARG A 221 13.87 13.86 -11.07
N ASP A 222 13.41 13.53 -9.85
CA ASP A 222 12.07 13.85 -9.37
C ASP A 222 11.99 15.28 -8.79
N GLY A 223 13.02 16.11 -9.00
CA GLY A 223 13.08 17.51 -8.56
C GLY A 223 13.02 17.65 -7.04
N TYR A 224 12.31 18.67 -6.55
CA TYR A 224 12.19 18.93 -5.11
C TYR A 224 11.49 17.78 -4.35
N VAL A 225 10.60 17.05 -4.99
CA VAL A 225 9.91 15.90 -4.40
C VAL A 225 10.89 14.78 -4.10
N GLY A 226 11.81 14.49 -5.02
CA GLY A 226 12.87 13.52 -4.80
C GLY A 226 13.81 13.88 -3.65
N LEU A 227 14.08 15.20 -3.48
CA LEU A 227 14.84 15.69 -2.33
C LEU A 227 14.09 15.46 -1.02
N ILE A 228 12.79 15.79 -0.94
CA ILE A 228 11.95 15.53 0.23
C ILE A 228 11.96 14.05 0.60
N ILE A 229 11.76 13.17 -0.38
CA ILE A 229 11.75 11.72 -0.17
C ILE A 229 13.11 11.23 0.35
N ALA A 230 14.20 11.70 -0.23
CA ALA A 230 15.54 11.32 0.18
C ALA A 230 15.84 11.74 1.63
N PHE A 231 15.47 12.97 2.01
CA PHE A 231 15.57 13.46 3.39
C PHE A 231 14.67 12.66 4.34
N SER A 232 13.43 12.38 3.97
CA SER A 232 12.50 11.59 4.79
C SER A 232 13.03 10.18 5.05
N HIS A 233 13.62 9.54 4.03
CA HIS A 233 14.27 8.25 4.19
C HIS A 233 15.51 8.32 5.09
N ALA A 234 16.31 9.39 4.97
CA ALA A 234 17.47 9.62 5.84
C ALA A 234 17.06 9.76 7.30
N VAL A 235 16.09 10.64 7.57
CA VAL A 235 15.55 10.91 8.91
C VAL A 235 14.92 9.63 9.50
N THR A 236 14.11 8.91 8.71
CA THR A 236 13.50 7.65 9.16
C THR A 236 14.56 6.63 9.53
N ASN A 237 15.61 6.45 8.71
CA ASN A 237 16.66 5.48 9.00
C ASN A 237 17.56 5.91 10.15
N PHE A 238 17.83 7.20 10.30
CA PHE A 238 18.52 7.72 11.47
C PHE A 238 17.70 7.41 12.75
N TYR A 239 16.43 7.76 12.80
CA TYR A 239 15.56 7.51 13.95
C TYR A 239 15.34 6.04 14.25
N LYS A 240 15.27 5.15 13.25
CA LYS A 240 15.22 3.70 13.48
C LYS A 240 16.32 3.22 14.39
N TYR A 241 17.55 3.64 14.12
CA TYR A 241 18.72 3.17 14.84
C TYR A 241 18.97 3.95 16.12
N ILE A 242 18.65 5.25 16.19
CA ILE A 242 18.83 6.00 17.43
C ILE A 242 17.81 5.57 18.50
N LYS A 243 16.53 5.41 18.13
CA LYS A 243 15.50 4.88 19.03
C LYS A 243 15.83 3.46 19.49
N LEU A 244 16.32 2.61 18.58
CA LEU A 244 16.78 1.26 18.95
C LEU A 244 17.97 1.30 19.93
N TYR A 245 18.88 2.24 19.77
CA TYR A 245 19.99 2.42 20.71
C TYR A 245 19.49 2.80 22.11
N GLU A 246 18.56 3.75 22.21
CA GLU A 246 17.98 4.17 23.47
C GLU A 246 17.26 3.01 24.18
N LEU A 247 16.35 2.29 23.48
CA LEU A 247 15.67 1.12 24.03
C LEU A 247 16.63 0.00 24.47
N ASN A 248 17.67 -0.27 23.70
CA ASN A 248 18.70 -1.26 24.09
C ASN A 248 19.51 -0.83 25.32
N LYS A 249 19.68 0.48 25.53
CA LYS A 249 20.36 1.00 26.72
C LYS A 249 19.49 0.90 27.97
N GLU A 250 18.17 1.08 27.82
CA GLU A 250 17.20 0.91 28.91
C GLU A 250 17.12 -0.55 29.37
N LEU A 251 17.17 -1.52 28.45
CA LEU A 251 17.18 -2.95 28.78
C LEU A 251 18.41 -3.41 29.59
N LYS A 252 19.50 -2.61 29.59
CA LYS A 252 20.75 -2.96 30.28
C LYS A 252 20.86 -2.33 31.67
N LYS A 253 19.89 -1.50 32.05
CA LYS A 253 19.76 -0.92 33.38
C LYS A 253 18.91 -1.81 34.27
#